data_ce1338a9cfc3db33fee2f9158a093bcf
#
_entry.id   ce1338a9cfc3db33fee2f9158a093bcf
#
_cell.length_a   1.000
_cell.length_b   1.000
_cell.length_c   1.000
_cell.angle_alpha   90.00
_cell.angle_beta   90.00
_cell.angle_gamma   90.00
#
_symmetry.space_group_name_H-M   'P 1'
#
loop_
_entity.id
_entity.type
_entity.pdbx_description
1 polymer ?
#
loop_
_entity_poly.entity_id
_entity_poly.type
_entity_poly.pdbx_seq_one_letter_code
_entity_poly.pdbx_strand_id
1 'polypeptide(L)'
;MIVRVGGTVLLSLLGLGLAGMMYEGYVRDLFLKTPRDLSELISTGADPIQFLDPETMDPYSGPVFLTEIGSLSTPQLKMSGTLEQGFWHGPWENYDQYGELIMQGTRNMGVACGVWIEAGLERTYESCPPGVETDWSHIEPE
;
A
#
# COMPACT_ATOMS: atom_id res chain seq x y z
N MET A 1 39.65 -43.32 -9.36
CA MET A 1 38.88 -43.13 -8.09
C MET A 1 38.71 -41.66 -7.75
N ILE A 2 38.42 -40.78 -8.70
CA ILE A 2 38.23 -39.34 -8.49
C ILE A 2 37.09 -38.83 -9.41
N VAL A 3 35.93 -39.45 -9.35
CA VAL A 3 34.78 -38.99 -10.17
C VAL A 3 33.45 -38.92 -9.35
N ARG A 4 33.51 -39.03 -8.03
CA ARG A 4 32.28 -38.98 -7.21
C ARG A 4 32.10 -37.77 -6.32
N VAL A 5 32.89 -36.71 -6.45
CA VAL A 5 32.75 -35.51 -5.60
C VAL A 5 32.14 -34.32 -6.35
N GLY A 6 32.05 -34.37 -7.70
CA GLY A 6 31.58 -33.23 -8.49
C GLY A 6 30.06 -33.05 -8.61
N GLY A 7 29.29 -34.15 -8.46
CA GLY A 7 27.84 -34.09 -8.74
C GLY A 7 27.00 -33.50 -7.61
N THR A 8 27.39 -33.71 -6.37
CA THR A 8 26.59 -33.30 -5.21
C THR A 8 26.76 -31.81 -4.90
N VAL A 9 27.91 -31.22 -5.19
CA VAL A 9 28.16 -29.79 -4.98
C VAL A 9 27.45 -28.93 -6.03
N LEU A 10 27.36 -29.42 -7.28
CA LEU A 10 26.64 -28.67 -8.34
C LEU A 10 25.15 -28.61 -8.12
N LEU A 11 24.52 -29.68 -7.59
CA LEU A 11 23.10 -29.70 -7.27
C LEU A 11 22.74 -28.81 -6.09
N SER A 12 23.60 -28.69 -5.07
CA SER A 12 23.40 -27.82 -3.95
C SER A 12 23.56 -26.30 -4.31
N LEU A 13 24.47 -25.99 -5.23
CA LEU A 13 24.64 -24.63 -5.74
C LEU A 13 23.47 -24.20 -6.62
N LEU A 14 22.91 -25.08 -7.43
CA LEU A 14 21.72 -24.82 -8.22
C LEU A 14 20.48 -24.63 -7.33
N GLY A 15 20.35 -25.44 -6.28
CA GLY A 15 19.24 -25.31 -5.32
C GLY A 15 19.29 -24.00 -4.52
N LEU A 16 20.47 -23.58 -4.11
CA LEU A 16 20.65 -22.28 -3.42
C LEU A 16 20.41 -21.09 -4.37
N GLY A 17 20.80 -21.18 -5.63
CA GLY A 17 20.57 -20.16 -6.63
C GLY A 17 19.08 -19.98 -6.94
N LEU A 18 18.33 -21.06 -7.09
CA LEU A 18 16.88 -21.02 -7.33
C LEU A 18 16.10 -20.51 -6.10
N ALA A 19 16.49 -20.92 -4.90
CA ALA A 19 15.88 -20.42 -3.66
C ALA A 19 16.16 -18.92 -3.45
N GLY A 20 17.38 -18.47 -3.77
CA GLY A 20 17.75 -17.04 -3.73
C GLY A 20 16.94 -16.21 -4.72
N MET A 21 16.80 -16.68 -5.97
CA MET A 21 15.98 -15.97 -6.98
C MET A 21 14.50 -15.92 -6.63
N MET A 22 13.93 -16.98 -6.04
CA MET A 22 12.54 -16.98 -5.57
C MET A 22 12.36 -16.04 -4.38
N TYR A 23 13.31 -16.00 -3.46
CA TYR A 23 13.27 -15.12 -2.30
C TYR A 23 13.41 -13.64 -2.71
N GLU A 24 14.32 -13.31 -3.62
CA GLU A 24 14.46 -11.94 -4.15
C GLU A 24 13.22 -11.50 -4.93
N GLY A 25 12.59 -12.38 -5.71
CA GLY A 25 11.33 -12.09 -6.39
C GLY A 25 10.20 -11.80 -5.42
N TYR A 26 10.05 -12.62 -4.39
CA TYR A 26 9.03 -12.46 -3.35
C TYR A 26 9.22 -11.17 -2.52
N VAL A 27 10.45 -10.89 -2.11
CA VAL A 27 10.80 -9.66 -1.38
C VAL A 27 10.58 -8.43 -2.26
N ARG A 28 10.93 -8.50 -3.55
CA ARG A 28 10.74 -7.41 -4.50
C ARG A 28 9.26 -7.09 -4.74
N ASP A 29 8.39 -8.11 -4.85
CA ASP A 29 6.96 -7.90 -4.98
C ASP A 29 6.31 -7.35 -3.69
N LEU A 30 6.87 -7.69 -2.53
CA LEU A 30 6.35 -7.24 -1.24
C LEU A 30 6.74 -5.78 -0.92
N PHE A 31 7.93 -5.33 -1.37
CA PHE A 31 8.48 -4.01 -0.99
C PHE A 31 8.51 -2.98 -2.13
N LEU A 32 8.18 -3.34 -3.37
CA LEU A 32 8.32 -2.45 -4.53
C LEU A 32 7.07 -2.34 -5.40
N LYS A 33 5.86 -2.45 -4.83
CA LYS A 33 4.71 -1.91 -5.56
C LYS A 33 4.85 -0.39 -5.59
N THR A 34 5.20 0.14 -6.75
CA THR A 34 5.17 1.57 -7.00
C THR A 34 3.77 2.09 -6.70
N PRO A 35 3.62 3.14 -5.88
CA PRO A 35 2.33 3.73 -5.63
C PRO A 35 1.63 4.09 -6.94
N ARG A 36 0.36 3.74 -7.07
CA ARG A 36 -0.45 4.00 -8.26
C ARG A 36 -1.35 5.21 -8.05
N ASP A 37 -1.55 5.99 -9.09
CA ASP A 37 -2.49 7.10 -9.03
C ASP A 37 -3.92 6.55 -8.89
N LEU A 38 -4.63 6.99 -7.86
CA LEU A 38 -6.00 6.54 -7.57
C LEU A 38 -6.98 6.93 -8.69
N SER A 39 -6.69 8.01 -9.42
CA SER A 39 -7.51 8.47 -10.55
C SER A 39 -7.49 7.50 -11.76
N GLU A 40 -6.50 6.60 -11.81
CA GLU A 40 -6.41 5.55 -12.83
C GLU A 40 -7.26 4.33 -12.52
N LEU A 41 -7.76 4.20 -11.28
CA LEU A 41 -8.59 3.09 -10.84
C LEU A 41 -10.07 3.37 -11.06
N ILE A 42 -10.85 2.32 -11.27
CA ILE A 42 -12.31 2.42 -11.39
C ILE A 42 -12.93 2.30 -10.01
N SER A 43 -13.73 3.31 -9.62
CA SER A 43 -14.54 3.29 -8.41
C SER A 43 -15.89 2.63 -8.68
N THR A 44 -16.31 1.67 -7.84
CA THR A 44 -17.60 0.98 -7.99
C THR A 44 -18.81 1.82 -7.56
N GLY A 45 -18.60 2.92 -6.81
CA GLY A 45 -19.68 3.73 -6.25
C GLY A 45 -20.48 3.04 -5.13
N ALA A 46 -20.03 1.88 -4.65
CA ALA A 46 -20.61 1.18 -3.50
C ALA A 46 -20.20 1.87 -2.17
N ASP A 47 -20.82 1.47 -1.07
CA ASP A 47 -20.41 1.88 0.28
C ASP A 47 -20.12 0.62 1.13
N PRO A 48 -18.88 0.40 1.57
CA PRO A 48 -17.68 1.21 1.25
C PRO A 48 -17.26 1.14 -0.22
N ILE A 49 -16.64 2.22 -0.71
CA ILE A 49 -16.15 2.31 -2.09
C ILE A 49 -15.05 1.26 -2.32
N GLN A 50 -15.18 0.51 -3.41
CA GLN A 50 -14.17 -0.43 -3.88
C GLN A 50 -13.52 0.07 -5.16
N PHE A 51 -12.21 -0.09 -5.28
CA PHE A 51 -11.41 0.30 -6.44
C PHE A 51 -10.93 -0.92 -7.23
N LEU A 52 -11.15 -0.88 -8.54
CA LEU A 52 -10.79 -1.96 -9.46
C LEU A 52 -9.66 -1.50 -10.40
N ASP A 53 -8.82 -2.44 -10.78
CA ASP A 53 -7.87 -2.23 -11.87
C ASP A 53 -8.62 -2.16 -13.22
N PRO A 54 -8.46 -1.10 -14.02
CA PRO A 54 -9.20 -0.93 -15.27
C PRO A 54 -8.84 -1.97 -16.35
N GLU A 55 -7.67 -2.61 -16.27
CA GLU A 55 -7.22 -3.58 -17.26
C GLU A 55 -7.80 -4.98 -16.99
N THR A 56 -7.88 -5.39 -15.72
CA THR A 56 -8.32 -6.72 -15.32
C THR A 56 -9.73 -6.75 -14.76
N MET A 57 -10.24 -5.62 -14.30
CA MET A 57 -11.49 -5.48 -13.53
C MET A 57 -11.46 -6.20 -12.18
N ASP A 58 -10.29 -6.61 -11.72
CA ASP A 58 -10.09 -7.19 -10.40
C ASP A 58 -9.91 -6.10 -9.33
N PRO A 59 -10.26 -6.37 -8.07
CA PRO A 59 -9.97 -5.47 -6.96
C PRO A 59 -8.47 -5.19 -6.84
N TYR A 60 -8.10 -3.91 -6.82
CA TYR A 60 -6.70 -3.51 -6.71
C TYR A 60 -6.20 -3.66 -5.27
N SER A 61 -4.96 -4.15 -5.11
CA SER A 61 -4.25 -4.19 -3.82
C SER A 61 -2.87 -3.58 -3.97
N GLY A 62 -2.54 -2.60 -3.15
CA GLY A 62 -1.25 -1.92 -3.13
C GLY A 62 -1.35 -0.46 -2.69
N PRO A 63 -0.21 0.24 -2.56
CA PRO A 63 -0.17 1.64 -2.22
C PRO A 63 -0.76 2.49 -3.35
N VAL A 64 -1.48 3.55 -2.97
CA VAL A 64 -2.10 4.51 -3.88
C VAL A 64 -1.95 5.92 -3.37
N PHE A 65 -1.97 6.88 -4.30
CA PHE A 65 -2.02 8.29 -4.01
C PHE A 65 -3.00 9.00 -4.96
N LEU A 66 -3.45 10.17 -4.58
CA LEU A 66 -4.21 11.07 -5.43
C LEU A 66 -3.56 12.44 -5.40
N THR A 67 -3.35 13.05 -6.57
CA THR A 67 -2.92 14.43 -6.70
C THR A 67 -4.02 15.29 -7.30
N GLU A 68 -4.11 16.54 -6.86
CA GLU A 68 -4.98 17.56 -7.45
C GLU A 68 -4.16 18.81 -7.77
N ILE A 69 -4.66 19.64 -8.67
CA ILE A 69 -4.05 20.95 -8.93
C ILE A 69 -4.38 21.85 -7.74
N GLY A 70 -3.36 22.17 -6.95
CA GLY A 70 -3.49 23.04 -5.79
C GLY A 70 -3.58 24.52 -6.13
N SER A 71 -3.66 25.36 -5.11
CA SER A 71 -3.80 26.83 -5.23
C SER A 71 -2.68 27.50 -6.02
N LEU A 72 -1.50 26.88 -6.08
CA LEU A 72 -0.33 27.37 -6.80
C LEU A 72 -0.25 26.84 -8.25
N SER A 73 -1.32 26.23 -8.77
CA SER A 73 -1.40 25.61 -10.10
C SER A 73 -0.35 24.50 -10.32
N THR A 74 0.14 23.90 -9.24
CA THR A 74 1.05 22.75 -9.26
C THR A 74 0.34 21.52 -8.72
N PRO A 75 0.68 20.29 -9.22
CA PRO A 75 0.18 19.07 -8.64
C PRO A 75 0.60 18.97 -7.16
N GLN A 76 -0.35 18.71 -6.29
CA GLN A 76 -0.15 18.52 -4.86
C GLN A 76 -0.78 17.22 -4.41
N LEU A 77 -0.15 16.54 -3.45
CA LEU A 77 -0.70 15.35 -2.86
C LEU A 77 -2.01 15.70 -2.13
N LYS A 78 -3.07 15.00 -2.49
CA LYS A 78 -4.39 15.16 -1.88
C LYS A 78 -4.69 14.05 -0.89
N MET A 79 -4.28 12.83 -1.23
CA MET A 79 -4.62 11.64 -0.46
C MET A 79 -3.55 10.57 -0.68
N SER A 80 -3.22 9.82 0.36
CA SER A 80 -2.36 8.65 0.28
C SER A 80 -2.81 7.55 1.21
N GLY A 81 -2.47 6.32 0.87
CA GLY A 81 -2.78 5.14 1.67
C GLY A 81 -2.58 3.85 0.90
N THR A 82 -3.13 2.77 1.43
CA THR A 82 -3.05 1.44 0.81
C THR A 82 -4.45 0.89 0.57
N LEU A 83 -4.62 0.19 -0.54
CA LEU A 83 -5.81 -0.61 -0.82
C LEU A 83 -5.51 -2.09 -0.62
N GLU A 84 -6.47 -2.82 -0.06
CA GLU A 84 -6.51 -4.28 0.00
C GLU A 84 -7.85 -4.75 -0.54
N GLN A 85 -7.80 -5.63 -1.55
CA GLN A 85 -9.02 -6.08 -2.26
C GLN A 85 -9.90 -4.92 -2.74
N GLY A 86 -9.28 -3.81 -3.13
CA GLY A 86 -9.95 -2.60 -3.60
C GLY A 86 -10.48 -1.67 -2.51
N PHE A 87 -10.35 -2.01 -1.23
CA PHE A 87 -10.79 -1.18 -0.11
C PHE A 87 -9.63 -0.50 0.58
N TRP A 88 -9.84 0.71 1.09
CA TRP A 88 -8.87 1.35 1.97
C TRP A 88 -8.55 0.47 3.18
N HIS A 89 -7.28 0.16 3.39
CA HIS A 89 -6.82 -0.71 4.46
C HIS A 89 -5.46 -0.27 4.98
N GLY A 90 -5.33 -0.13 6.30
CA GLY A 90 -4.14 0.41 6.95
C GLY A 90 -4.14 1.93 7.05
N PRO A 91 -2.95 2.55 7.22
CA PRO A 91 -2.77 3.99 7.32
C PRO A 91 -3.34 4.75 6.13
N TRP A 92 -3.99 5.89 6.40
CA TRP A 92 -4.62 6.74 5.40
C TRP A 92 -4.50 8.22 5.78
N GLU A 93 -4.18 9.06 4.81
CA GLU A 93 -3.96 10.49 4.98
C GLU A 93 -4.69 11.31 3.92
N ASN A 94 -5.13 12.50 4.31
CA ASN A 94 -5.74 13.48 3.41
C ASN A 94 -5.17 14.87 3.70
N TYR A 95 -4.90 15.62 2.64
CA TYR A 95 -4.27 16.93 2.65
C TYR A 95 -5.19 17.98 2.02
N ASP A 96 -5.05 19.23 2.44
CA ASP A 96 -5.78 20.34 1.86
C ASP A 96 -5.14 20.86 0.56
N GLN A 97 -5.71 21.92 0.00
CA GLN A 97 -5.22 22.56 -1.23
C GLN A 97 -3.86 23.27 -1.07
N TYR A 98 -3.35 23.39 0.15
CA TYR A 98 -2.04 23.98 0.46
C TYR A 98 -1.00 22.90 0.79
N GLY A 99 -1.39 21.63 0.82
CA GLY A 99 -0.54 20.50 1.17
C GLY A 99 -0.43 20.25 2.69
N GLU A 100 -1.31 20.87 3.49
CA GLU A 100 -1.35 20.62 4.93
C GLU A 100 -2.20 19.38 5.25
N LEU A 101 -1.71 18.56 6.17
CA LEU A 101 -2.42 17.35 6.62
C LEU A 101 -3.67 17.74 7.39
N ILE A 102 -4.85 17.35 6.89
CA ILE A 102 -6.15 17.66 7.51
C ILE A 102 -6.83 16.45 8.13
N MET A 103 -6.51 15.24 7.65
CA MET A 103 -7.04 13.99 8.19
C MET A 103 -5.97 12.92 8.18
N GLN A 104 -5.89 12.15 9.26
CA GLN A 104 -4.99 11.02 9.40
C GLN A 104 -5.66 9.96 10.28
N GLY A 105 -5.64 8.71 9.85
CA GLY A 105 -6.23 7.61 10.62
C GLY A 105 -6.02 6.26 9.95
N THR A 106 -6.56 5.22 10.53
CA THR A 106 -6.46 3.86 10.02
C THR A 106 -7.81 3.38 9.49
N ARG A 107 -7.80 2.69 8.37
CA ARG A 107 -8.98 2.04 7.81
C ARG A 107 -8.82 0.53 7.81
N ASN A 108 -9.92 -0.17 8.05
CA ASN A 108 -10.04 -1.61 7.89
C ASN A 108 -11.11 -1.88 6.83
N MET A 109 -10.69 -2.33 5.65
CA MET A 109 -11.58 -2.64 4.52
C MET A 109 -12.61 -1.52 4.23
N GLY A 110 -12.14 -0.28 4.18
CA GLY A 110 -12.94 0.91 3.92
C GLY A 110 -13.53 1.60 5.16
N VAL A 111 -13.56 0.94 6.32
CA VAL A 111 -14.17 1.46 7.55
C VAL A 111 -13.10 2.08 8.46
N ALA A 112 -13.36 3.27 9.00
CA ALA A 112 -12.46 3.92 9.96
C ALA A 112 -12.37 3.12 11.26
N CYS A 113 -11.16 2.97 11.80
CA CYS A 113 -10.91 2.33 13.09
C CYS A 113 -9.77 3.00 13.86
N GLY A 114 -9.72 2.78 15.17
CA GLY A 114 -8.68 3.34 16.05
C GLY A 114 -8.79 4.85 16.25
N VAL A 115 -7.66 5.49 16.47
CA VAL A 115 -7.57 6.93 16.71
C VAL A 115 -7.35 7.66 15.38
N TRP A 116 -8.10 8.74 15.18
CA TRP A 116 -8.02 9.62 14.02
C TRP A 116 -7.71 11.05 14.44
N ILE A 117 -6.99 11.77 13.61
CA ILE A 117 -6.85 13.21 13.69
C ILE A 117 -7.68 13.80 12.54
N GLU A 118 -8.65 14.65 12.88
CA GLU A 118 -9.53 15.32 11.92
C GLU A 118 -9.49 16.83 12.18
N ALA A 119 -8.93 17.60 11.26
CA ALA A 119 -8.76 19.05 11.40
C ALA A 119 -8.08 19.46 12.73
N GLY A 120 -7.06 18.70 13.15
CA GLY A 120 -6.33 18.94 14.41
C GLY A 120 -7.03 18.44 15.68
N LEU A 121 -8.18 17.80 15.57
CA LEU A 121 -8.93 17.22 16.69
C LEU A 121 -8.82 15.69 16.67
N GLU A 122 -8.58 15.10 17.85
CA GLU A 122 -8.58 13.66 18.02
C GLU A 122 -10.00 13.11 18.08
N ARG A 123 -10.24 12.05 17.30
CA ARG A 123 -11.48 11.27 17.30
C ARG A 123 -11.19 9.80 17.42
N THR A 124 -11.91 9.08 18.27
CA THR A 124 -11.74 7.64 18.48
C THR A 124 -12.91 6.88 17.87
N TYR A 125 -12.58 5.91 17.01
CA TYR A 125 -13.48 4.91 16.46
C TYR A 125 -13.28 3.56 17.19
N GLU A 126 -14.02 2.54 16.78
CA GLU A 126 -13.78 1.18 17.28
C GLU A 126 -12.33 0.75 17.02
N SER A 127 -11.79 -0.08 17.91
CA SER A 127 -10.40 -0.57 17.78
C SER A 127 -10.20 -1.31 16.47
N CYS A 128 -9.08 -1.07 15.81
CA CYS A 128 -8.72 -1.81 14.61
C CYS A 128 -8.56 -3.29 14.94
N PRO A 129 -9.02 -4.21 14.06
CA PRO A 129 -8.78 -5.63 14.20
C PRO A 129 -7.29 -5.97 14.24
N PRO A 130 -6.90 -7.10 14.87
CA PRO A 130 -5.53 -7.59 14.83
C PRO A 130 -5.06 -7.78 13.37
N GLY A 131 -3.83 -7.36 13.08
CA GLY A 131 -3.21 -7.47 11.75
C GLY A 131 -3.46 -6.28 10.82
N VAL A 132 -4.28 -5.31 11.21
CA VAL A 132 -4.36 -4.02 10.50
C VAL A 132 -3.19 -3.15 10.92
N GLU A 133 -2.39 -2.72 9.96
CA GLU A 133 -1.25 -1.85 10.23
C GLU A 133 -1.73 -0.47 10.69
N THR A 134 -1.20 -0.01 11.80
CA THR A 134 -1.51 1.31 12.40
C THR A 134 -0.28 2.19 12.52
N ASP A 135 0.88 1.71 12.02
CA ASP A 135 2.14 2.44 12.10
C ASP A 135 2.27 3.44 10.95
N TRP A 136 2.45 4.70 11.31
CA TRP A 136 2.62 5.86 10.41
C TRP A 136 4.07 6.12 10.03
N SER A 137 5.03 5.40 10.62
CA SER A 137 6.47 5.66 10.47
C SER A 137 7.00 5.44 9.03
N HIS A 138 6.19 4.84 8.16
CA HIS A 138 6.58 4.53 6.77
C HIS A 138 6.06 5.56 5.75
N ILE A 139 5.30 6.56 6.21
CA ILE A 139 4.67 7.60 5.37
C ILE A 139 5.31 8.95 5.69
N GLU A 140 6.64 9.02 5.76
CA GLU A 140 7.30 10.33 5.75
C GLU A 140 7.40 10.82 4.31
N PRO A 141 6.84 12.00 3.98
CA PRO A 141 7.09 12.63 2.69
C PRO A 141 8.56 13.05 2.62
N GLU A 142 9.28 12.54 1.61
CA GLU A 142 10.59 13.09 1.21
C GLU A 142 10.44 14.49 0.63
#